data_cec2ff5bb7e7cd4dbf23abf18d32df2e
#
_entry.id   cec2ff5bb7e7cd4dbf23abf18d32df2e
#
_cell.length_a   1.000
_cell.length_b   1.000
_cell.length_c   1.000
_cell.angle_alpha   90.00
_cell.angle_beta   90.00
_cell.angle_gamma   90.00
#
_symmetry.space_group_name_H-M   'P 1'
#
loop_
_entity.id
_entity.type
_entity.pdbx_description
1 polymer ?
#
loop_
_entity_poly.entity_id
_entity_poly.type
_entity_poly.pdbx_seq_one_letter_code
_entity_poly.pdbx_strand_id
1 'polypeptide(L)'
;MRALVGDALEHAGFAVHTAATASDALSVFDSFDPDLVVTDVDLGARPNGIDLANIVTVRAPHCAIVFLTNYPNAASAPGSAGVPPKSLFVDKGSVQSSEQLVGVVEAALTESAPPSLADQVGSPLLHLTRSQLDLLRYIALGWSNAAIAEHRGSSVRGVEKLIARTLGSLNLTHDPAINPRVLAAGIFISHFGAPEDIDSQ
;
A
#
# COMPACT_ATOMS: atom_id res chain seq x y z
N MET A 1 -0.50 12.49 -8.74
CA MET A 1 -0.22 11.07 -9.01
C MET A 1 -1.06 10.53 -10.18
N ARG A 2 -2.41 10.52 -10.14
CA ARG A 2 -3.27 9.97 -11.23
C ARG A 2 -2.91 10.50 -12.63
N ALA A 3 -2.81 11.83 -12.82
CA ALA A 3 -2.43 12.41 -14.11
C ALA A 3 -1.05 11.92 -14.58
N LEU A 4 -0.04 11.92 -13.69
CA LEU A 4 1.30 11.43 -14.02
C LEU A 4 1.33 9.98 -14.47
N VAL A 5 0.54 9.11 -13.80
CA VAL A 5 0.41 7.70 -14.19
C VAL A 5 -0.26 7.59 -15.57
N GLY A 6 -1.35 8.34 -15.79
CA GLY A 6 -2.03 8.38 -17.08
C GLY A 6 -1.11 8.83 -18.21
N ASP A 7 -0.46 9.96 -18.04
CA ASP A 7 0.47 10.54 -19.03
C ASP A 7 1.64 9.58 -19.35
N ALA A 8 2.18 8.89 -18.34
CA ALA A 8 3.28 7.94 -18.53
C ALA A 8 2.83 6.73 -19.38
N LEU A 9 1.64 6.19 -19.10
CA LEU A 9 1.10 5.05 -19.84
C LEU A 9 0.67 5.44 -21.27
N GLU A 10 0.07 6.63 -21.45
CA GLU A 10 -0.27 7.13 -22.80
C GLU A 10 1.01 7.34 -23.64
N HIS A 11 2.08 7.89 -23.06
CA HIS A 11 3.38 8.03 -23.74
C HIS A 11 3.99 6.69 -24.13
N ALA A 12 3.72 5.63 -23.36
CA ALA A 12 4.15 4.27 -23.68
C ALA A 12 3.26 3.58 -24.73
N GLY A 13 2.19 4.26 -25.20
CA GLY A 13 1.31 3.75 -26.26
C GLY A 13 0.07 3.01 -25.78
N PHE A 14 -0.22 3.00 -24.48
CA PHE A 14 -1.45 2.44 -23.95
C PHE A 14 -2.65 3.37 -24.19
N ALA A 15 -3.82 2.78 -24.46
CA ALA A 15 -5.09 3.50 -24.37
C ALA A 15 -5.44 3.66 -22.88
N VAL A 16 -5.58 4.88 -22.39
CA VAL A 16 -5.76 5.15 -20.96
C VAL A 16 -7.07 5.90 -20.72
N HIS A 17 -7.82 5.46 -19.71
CA HIS A 17 -8.92 6.22 -19.13
C HIS A 17 -8.67 6.44 -17.65
N THR A 18 -8.78 7.69 -17.17
CA THR A 18 -8.54 8.02 -15.75
C THR A 18 -9.85 8.36 -15.05
N ALA A 19 -10.06 7.82 -13.87
CA ALA A 19 -11.21 8.09 -13.02
C ALA A 19 -10.78 8.66 -11.66
N ALA A 20 -11.61 9.52 -11.07
CA ALA A 20 -11.33 10.11 -9.76
C ALA A 20 -11.74 9.18 -8.61
N THR A 21 -12.81 8.44 -8.79
CA THR A 21 -13.41 7.53 -7.80
C THR A 21 -13.64 6.15 -8.40
N ALA A 22 -13.83 5.15 -7.53
CA ALA A 22 -14.24 3.81 -7.98
C ALA A 22 -15.57 3.83 -8.74
N SER A 23 -16.51 4.68 -8.34
CA SER A 23 -17.81 4.83 -9.00
C SER A 23 -17.66 5.36 -10.42
N ASP A 24 -16.80 6.39 -10.61
CA ASP A 24 -16.51 6.93 -11.95
C ASP A 24 -15.85 5.86 -12.84
N ALA A 25 -14.89 5.11 -12.29
CA ALA A 25 -14.23 4.02 -13.00
C ALA A 25 -15.25 2.95 -13.45
N LEU A 26 -16.14 2.53 -12.56
CA LEU A 26 -17.17 1.52 -12.87
C LEU A 26 -18.19 2.01 -13.90
N SER A 27 -18.46 3.32 -13.97
CA SER A 27 -19.42 3.88 -14.93
C SER A 27 -18.94 3.79 -16.38
N VAL A 28 -17.63 3.76 -16.60
CA VAL A 28 -17.02 3.68 -17.94
C VAL A 28 -16.42 2.30 -18.23
N PHE A 29 -16.37 1.41 -17.24
CA PHE A 29 -15.66 0.14 -17.30
C PHE A 29 -16.13 -0.73 -18.48
N ASP A 30 -17.44 -0.94 -18.60
CA ASP A 30 -18.01 -1.82 -19.63
C ASP A 30 -17.85 -1.26 -21.06
N SER A 31 -17.80 0.07 -21.21
CA SER A 31 -17.62 0.73 -22.51
C SER A 31 -16.15 0.87 -22.92
N PHE A 32 -15.25 0.98 -21.96
CA PHE A 32 -13.82 1.08 -22.21
C PHE A 32 -13.16 -0.29 -22.34
N ASP A 33 -13.70 -1.30 -21.63
CA ASP A 33 -13.26 -2.71 -21.61
C ASP A 33 -11.75 -2.86 -21.38
N PRO A 34 -11.23 -2.45 -20.21
CA PRO A 34 -9.79 -2.42 -19.97
C PRO A 34 -9.20 -3.81 -19.73
N ASP A 35 -7.99 -4.04 -20.26
CA ASP A 35 -7.19 -5.23 -19.98
C ASP A 35 -6.55 -5.18 -18.58
N LEU A 36 -6.38 -3.96 -18.02
CA LEU A 36 -5.73 -3.74 -16.73
C LEU A 36 -6.31 -2.52 -16.01
N VAL A 37 -6.44 -2.63 -14.69
CA VAL A 37 -6.81 -1.52 -13.79
C VAL A 37 -5.65 -1.23 -12.85
N VAL A 38 -5.17 0.03 -12.86
CA VAL A 38 -4.25 0.56 -11.84
C VAL A 38 -5.08 1.36 -10.85
N THR A 39 -5.03 1.01 -9.57
CA THR A 39 -5.78 1.71 -8.52
C THR A 39 -4.96 1.86 -7.25
N ASP A 40 -5.27 2.88 -6.45
CA ASP A 40 -4.82 2.89 -5.05
C ASP A 40 -5.73 1.98 -4.22
N VAL A 41 -5.22 1.46 -3.12
CA VAL A 41 -6.03 0.78 -2.09
C VAL A 41 -7.00 1.77 -1.46
N ASP A 42 -6.51 2.97 -1.12
CA ASP A 42 -7.30 4.02 -0.50
C ASP A 42 -7.66 5.10 -1.52
N LEU A 43 -8.94 5.21 -1.84
CA LEU A 43 -9.50 6.23 -2.73
C LEU A 43 -10.21 7.35 -1.95
N GLY A 44 -10.04 7.42 -0.62
CA GLY A 44 -10.64 8.44 0.23
C GLY A 44 -12.13 8.27 0.51
N ALA A 45 -12.82 7.37 -0.20
CA ALA A 45 -14.26 7.08 -0.04
C ALA A 45 -14.57 5.63 -0.41
N ARG A 46 -15.76 5.15 -0.06
CA ARG A 46 -16.26 3.86 -0.54
C ARG A 46 -17.12 4.03 -1.82
N PRO A 47 -17.03 3.10 -2.78
CA PRO A 47 -16.15 1.93 -2.83
C PRO A 47 -14.67 2.35 -2.86
N ASN A 48 -13.80 1.63 -2.12
CA ASN A 48 -12.36 1.83 -2.16
C ASN A 48 -11.71 1.02 -3.30
N GLY A 49 -10.37 1.08 -3.44
CA GLY A 49 -9.67 0.36 -4.52
C GLY A 49 -9.79 -1.15 -4.44
N ILE A 50 -9.90 -1.73 -3.23
CA ILE A 50 -10.12 -3.19 -3.07
C ILE A 50 -11.56 -3.55 -3.45
N ASP A 51 -12.55 -2.74 -3.07
CA ASP A 51 -13.94 -2.93 -3.50
C ASP A 51 -14.04 -2.87 -5.03
N LEU A 52 -13.38 -1.88 -5.67
CA LEU A 52 -13.29 -1.77 -7.13
C LEU A 52 -12.67 -3.03 -7.75
N ALA A 53 -11.53 -3.47 -7.26
CA ALA A 53 -10.81 -4.63 -7.77
C ALA A 53 -11.66 -5.91 -7.69
N ASN A 54 -12.40 -6.12 -6.58
CA ASN A 54 -13.31 -7.25 -6.44
C ASN A 54 -14.45 -7.21 -7.47
N ILE A 55 -15.06 -6.03 -7.69
CA ILE A 55 -16.12 -5.87 -8.69
C ILE A 55 -15.55 -6.16 -10.09
N VAL A 56 -14.39 -5.61 -10.43
CA VAL A 56 -13.71 -5.84 -11.71
C VAL A 56 -13.40 -7.31 -11.92
N THR A 57 -12.84 -8.00 -10.94
CA THR A 57 -12.51 -9.42 -11.02
C THR A 57 -13.73 -10.30 -11.28
N VAL A 58 -14.91 -9.92 -10.75
CA VAL A 58 -16.16 -10.64 -11.01
C VAL A 58 -16.69 -10.34 -12.41
N ARG A 59 -16.61 -9.08 -12.87
CA ARG A 59 -17.13 -8.66 -14.19
C ARG A 59 -16.23 -9.09 -15.34
N ALA A 60 -14.91 -8.95 -15.16
CA ALA A 60 -13.89 -9.24 -16.17
C ALA A 60 -12.73 -10.02 -15.52
N PRO A 61 -12.84 -11.35 -15.37
CA PRO A 61 -11.81 -12.17 -14.73
C PRO A 61 -10.44 -12.15 -15.43
N HIS A 62 -10.40 -11.70 -16.68
CA HIS A 62 -9.16 -11.53 -17.46
C HIS A 62 -8.47 -10.19 -17.20
N CYS A 63 -9.18 -9.20 -16.63
CA CYS A 63 -8.61 -7.89 -16.36
C CYS A 63 -7.59 -7.98 -15.21
N ALA A 64 -6.36 -7.57 -15.48
CA ALA A 64 -5.30 -7.54 -14.48
C ALA A 64 -5.52 -6.40 -13.49
N ILE A 65 -5.12 -6.60 -12.22
CA ILE A 65 -5.23 -5.58 -11.17
C ILE A 65 -3.85 -5.22 -10.65
N VAL A 66 -3.52 -3.95 -10.68
CA VAL A 66 -2.30 -3.39 -10.08
C VAL A 66 -2.70 -2.37 -9.02
N PHE A 67 -2.33 -2.63 -7.77
CA PHE A 67 -2.45 -1.65 -6.70
C PHE A 67 -1.18 -0.81 -6.63
N LEU A 68 -1.31 0.47 -6.94
CA LEU A 68 -0.25 1.46 -6.76
C LEU A 68 -0.52 2.21 -5.46
N THR A 69 0.15 1.83 -4.38
CA THR A 69 -0.22 2.21 -3.02
C THR A 69 1.00 2.51 -2.17
N ASN A 70 0.80 3.20 -1.04
CA ASN A 70 1.85 3.40 -0.03
C ASN A 70 2.01 2.20 0.91
N TYR A 71 1.16 1.18 0.78
CA TYR A 71 1.28 -0.03 1.60
C TYR A 71 2.35 -0.95 0.99
N PRO A 72 3.36 -1.37 1.77
CA PRO A 72 4.51 -2.13 1.25
C PRO A 72 4.12 -3.53 0.76
N ASN A 73 3.00 -4.07 1.19
CA ASN A 73 2.50 -5.37 0.73
C ASN A 73 0.98 -5.51 0.92
N ALA A 74 0.39 -6.52 0.27
CA ALA A 74 -1.03 -6.81 0.36
C ALA A 74 -1.51 -7.02 1.80
N ALA A 75 -0.73 -7.74 2.63
CA ALA A 75 -1.11 -8.06 4.02
C ALA A 75 -1.18 -6.83 4.92
N SER A 76 -0.52 -5.74 4.53
CA SER A 76 -0.47 -4.47 5.26
C SER A 76 -1.62 -3.54 4.91
N ALA A 77 -2.28 -3.75 3.77
CA ALA A 77 -3.36 -2.89 3.30
C ALA A 77 -4.65 -3.07 4.12
N PRO A 78 -5.41 -1.99 4.38
CA PRO A 78 -6.74 -2.09 4.99
C PRO A 78 -7.66 -2.96 4.12
N GLY A 79 -8.29 -3.96 4.71
CA GLY A 79 -9.17 -4.88 3.97
C GLY A 79 -8.43 -5.95 3.16
N SER A 80 -7.15 -6.20 3.46
CA SER A 80 -6.29 -7.16 2.76
C SER A 80 -6.90 -8.58 2.60
N ALA A 81 -7.76 -9.01 3.51
CA ALA A 81 -8.49 -10.28 3.39
C ALA A 81 -9.42 -10.34 2.17
N GLY A 82 -9.77 -9.19 1.59
CA GLY A 82 -10.64 -9.07 0.41
C GLY A 82 -9.89 -8.77 -0.89
N VAL A 83 -8.56 -8.83 -0.90
CA VAL A 83 -7.78 -8.57 -2.13
C VAL A 83 -7.95 -9.73 -3.11
N PRO A 84 -8.31 -9.46 -4.39
CA PRO A 84 -8.43 -10.50 -5.39
C PRO A 84 -7.10 -11.26 -5.59
N PRO A 85 -7.16 -12.59 -5.78
CA PRO A 85 -5.95 -13.37 -6.11
C PRO A 85 -5.34 -12.85 -7.43
N LYS A 86 -4.02 -12.92 -7.54
CA LYS A 86 -3.23 -12.43 -8.69
C LYS A 86 -3.14 -10.91 -8.82
N SER A 87 -3.64 -10.11 -7.87
CA SER A 87 -3.40 -8.66 -7.87
C SER A 87 -1.93 -8.36 -7.57
N LEU A 88 -1.34 -7.45 -8.33
CA LEU A 88 0.02 -6.95 -8.07
C LEU A 88 -0.03 -5.75 -7.13
N PHE A 89 0.94 -5.67 -6.22
CA PHE A 89 1.13 -4.53 -5.33
C PHE A 89 2.42 -3.83 -5.69
N VAL A 90 2.33 -2.53 -5.91
CA VAL A 90 3.47 -1.66 -6.24
C VAL A 90 3.49 -0.52 -5.24
N ASP A 91 4.58 -0.40 -4.52
CA ASP A 91 4.80 0.73 -3.62
C ASP A 91 5.05 2.00 -4.42
N LYS A 92 4.26 3.05 -4.16
CA LYS A 92 4.42 4.37 -4.80
C LYS A 92 5.83 4.95 -4.62
N GLY A 93 6.46 4.69 -3.48
CA GLY A 93 7.82 5.14 -3.19
C GLY A 93 8.89 4.40 -3.99
N SER A 94 8.60 3.19 -4.47
CA SER A 94 9.53 2.40 -5.28
C SER A 94 9.51 2.78 -6.76
N VAL A 95 8.44 3.41 -7.25
CA VAL A 95 8.31 3.88 -8.64
C VAL A 95 9.03 5.22 -8.80
N GLN A 96 10.28 5.17 -9.23
CA GLN A 96 11.13 6.36 -9.40
C GLN A 96 11.10 6.91 -10.83
N SER A 97 10.62 6.13 -11.80
CA SER A 97 10.55 6.55 -13.20
C SER A 97 9.29 6.02 -13.89
N SER A 98 8.93 6.64 -15.02
CA SER A 98 7.84 6.20 -15.89
C SER A 98 8.10 4.82 -16.49
N GLU A 99 9.36 4.53 -16.85
CA GLU A 99 9.75 3.23 -17.41
C GLU A 99 9.51 2.09 -16.43
N GLN A 100 9.75 2.31 -15.13
CA GLN A 100 9.47 1.31 -14.11
C GLN A 100 7.97 1.02 -13.99
N LEU A 101 7.14 2.06 -14.05
CA LEU A 101 5.68 1.91 -14.02
C LEU A 101 5.18 1.14 -15.24
N VAL A 102 5.67 1.50 -16.44
CA VAL A 102 5.35 0.82 -17.69
C VAL A 102 5.74 -0.65 -17.62
N GLY A 103 6.94 -0.97 -17.15
CA GLY A 103 7.41 -2.35 -16.99
C GLY A 103 6.52 -3.18 -16.06
N VAL A 104 5.98 -2.58 -14.99
CA VAL A 104 5.01 -3.24 -14.11
C VAL A 104 3.71 -3.57 -14.84
N VAL A 105 3.19 -2.60 -15.59
CA VAL A 105 1.94 -2.77 -16.35
C VAL A 105 2.10 -3.85 -17.43
N GLU A 106 3.20 -3.83 -18.18
CA GLU A 106 3.52 -4.85 -19.18
C GLU A 106 3.64 -6.25 -18.55
N ALA A 107 4.32 -6.35 -17.41
CA ALA A 107 4.45 -7.62 -16.68
C ALA A 107 3.09 -8.14 -16.20
N ALA A 108 2.21 -7.24 -15.72
CA ALA A 108 0.87 -7.61 -15.31
C ALA A 108 0.00 -8.14 -16.46
N LEU A 109 0.14 -7.55 -17.65
CA LEU A 109 -0.59 -7.96 -18.85
C LEU A 109 -0.11 -9.29 -19.45
N THR A 110 1.16 -9.66 -19.24
CA THR A 110 1.74 -10.89 -19.82
C THR A 110 1.61 -12.13 -18.94
N GLU A 111 0.87 -12.09 -17.83
CA GLU A 111 0.81 -13.16 -16.79
C GLU A 111 2.18 -13.63 -16.27
N SER A 112 3.25 -13.07 -16.79
CA SER A 112 4.63 -13.29 -16.33
C SER A 112 4.95 -12.33 -15.19
N ALA A 113 4.02 -12.21 -14.20
CA ALA A 113 4.26 -11.33 -13.07
C ALA A 113 5.59 -11.73 -12.41
N PRO A 114 6.61 -10.86 -12.44
CA PRO A 114 7.79 -11.08 -11.64
C PRO A 114 7.35 -11.13 -10.18
N PRO A 115 8.08 -11.82 -9.30
CA PRO A 115 7.90 -11.64 -7.86
C PRO A 115 7.84 -10.14 -7.61
N SER A 116 6.87 -9.69 -6.82
CA SER A 116 6.48 -8.28 -6.72
C SER A 116 7.71 -7.36 -6.75
N LEU A 117 7.66 -6.22 -7.44
CA LEU A 117 8.76 -5.23 -7.42
C LEU A 117 9.15 -4.85 -5.98
N ALA A 118 8.23 -5.05 -5.04
CA ALA A 118 8.44 -5.01 -3.61
C ALA A 118 9.57 -5.96 -3.14
N ASP A 119 9.72 -7.12 -3.74
CA ASP A 119 10.81 -8.07 -3.42
C ASP A 119 12.18 -7.60 -3.99
N GLN A 120 12.19 -6.66 -4.93
CA GLN A 120 13.42 -6.16 -5.58
C GLN A 120 13.92 -4.83 -5.00
N VAL A 121 13.07 -4.04 -4.36
CA VAL A 121 13.45 -2.77 -3.72
C VAL A 121 13.31 -2.93 -2.23
N GLY A 122 14.39 -3.24 -1.56
CA GLY A 122 14.51 -3.58 -0.13
C GLY A 122 13.96 -2.55 0.86
N SER A 123 12.70 -2.19 0.77
CA SER A 123 12.03 -1.41 1.82
C SER A 123 11.96 -2.27 3.09
N PRO A 124 12.48 -1.81 4.23
CA PRO A 124 12.41 -2.55 5.49
C PRO A 124 10.97 -2.81 5.97
N LEU A 125 9.99 -2.11 5.36
CA LEU A 125 8.58 -2.23 5.71
C LEU A 125 7.86 -3.39 5.03
N LEU A 126 8.46 -4.02 4.01
CA LEU A 126 7.86 -5.09 3.20
C LEU A 126 7.39 -6.31 3.99
N HIS A 127 8.09 -6.62 5.07
CA HIS A 127 7.82 -7.80 5.90
C HIS A 127 6.93 -7.51 7.10
N LEU A 128 6.46 -6.26 7.24
CA LEU A 128 5.59 -5.87 8.35
C LEU A 128 4.13 -6.21 8.08
N THR A 129 3.48 -6.76 9.08
CA THR A 129 2.03 -6.94 9.08
C THR A 129 1.32 -5.59 9.27
N ARG A 130 0.02 -5.52 8.92
CA ARG A 130 -0.80 -4.34 9.19
C ARG A 130 -0.72 -3.89 10.65
N SER A 131 -0.82 -4.82 11.59
CA SER A 131 -0.73 -4.54 13.03
C SER A 131 0.60 -3.89 13.44
N GLN A 132 1.69 -4.22 12.76
CA GLN A 132 3.00 -3.62 12.95
C GLN A 132 3.11 -2.24 12.29
N LEU A 133 2.51 -2.04 11.13
CA LEU A 133 2.43 -0.72 10.49
C LEU A 133 1.56 0.26 11.27
N ASP A 134 0.39 -0.18 11.76
CA ASP A 134 -0.45 0.62 12.65
C ASP A 134 0.32 1.02 13.92
N LEU A 135 1.09 0.09 14.48
CA LEU A 135 1.97 0.40 15.62
C LEU A 135 3.00 1.48 15.27
N LEU A 136 3.65 1.40 14.11
CA LEU A 136 4.61 2.42 13.66
C LEU A 136 3.96 3.78 13.50
N ARG A 137 2.71 3.85 13.02
CA ARG A 137 1.92 5.08 12.93
C ARG A 137 1.71 5.70 14.32
N TYR A 138 1.30 4.91 15.32
CA TYR A 138 1.12 5.43 16.70
C TYR A 138 2.45 5.89 17.29
N ILE A 139 3.54 5.18 17.01
CA ILE A 139 4.88 5.59 17.43
C ILE A 139 5.27 6.93 16.76
N ALA A 140 4.98 7.11 15.49
CA ALA A 140 5.26 8.33 14.73
C ALA A 140 4.40 9.53 15.22
N LEU A 141 3.19 9.26 15.72
CA LEU A 141 2.34 10.23 16.43
C LEU A 141 2.85 10.56 17.84
N GLY A 142 3.90 9.89 18.33
CA GLY A 142 4.45 10.12 19.67
C GLY A 142 3.66 9.47 20.82
N TRP A 143 2.75 8.55 20.52
CA TRP A 143 1.91 7.92 21.54
C TRP A 143 2.73 7.06 22.51
N SER A 144 2.33 7.07 23.81
CA SER A 144 2.89 6.18 24.82
C SER A 144 2.37 4.74 24.65
N ASN A 145 3.08 3.76 25.23
CA ASN A 145 2.63 2.36 25.22
C ASN A 145 1.24 2.20 25.87
N ALA A 146 0.94 3.01 26.91
CA ALA A 146 -0.35 3.01 27.58
C ALA A 146 -1.47 3.51 26.66
N ALA A 147 -1.26 4.63 25.96
CA ALA A 147 -2.22 5.18 24.99
C ALA A 147 -2.47 4.21 23.82
N ILE A 148 -1.41 3.57 23.30
CA ILE A 148 -1.53 2.55 22.25
C ILE A 148 -2.33 1.34 22.76
N ALA A 149 -2.07 0.89 23.98
CA ALA A 149 -2.77 -0.25 24.57
C ALA A 149 -4.27 0.04 24.74
N GLU A 150 -4.61 1.21 25.25
CA GLU A 150 -6.00 1.66 25.43
C GLU A 150 -6.72 1.73 24.07
N HIS A 151 -6.15 2.42 23.09
CA HIS A 151 -6.74 2.57 21.76
C HIS A 151 -6.94 1.21 21.04
N ARG A 152 -6.04 0.26 21.24
CA ARG A 152 -6.11 -1.07 20.64
C ARG A 152 -6.96 -2.07 21.44
N GLY A 153 -7.50 -1.71 22.59
CA GLY A 153 -8.18 -2.64 23.48
C GLY A 153 -7.28 -3.79 23.95
N SER A 154 -5.97 -3.53 24.19
CA SER A 154 -4.97 -4.54 24.54
C SER A 154 -4.22 -4.17 25.83
N SER A 155 -3.36 -5.05 26.33
CA SER A 155 -2.51 -4.76 27.48
C SER A 155 -1.23 -4.03 27.09
N VAL A 156 -0.69 -3.19 27.97
CA VAL A 156 0.62 -2.53 27.79
C VAL A 156 1.73 -3.56 27.51
N ARG A 157 1.72 -4.70 28.21
CA ARG A 157 2.66 -5.79 27.98
C ARG A 157 2.53 -6.42 26.58
N GLY A 158 1.29 -6.45 26.03
CA GLY A 158 1.03 -6.89 24.66
C GLY A 158 1.64 -5.92 23.64
N VAL A 159 1.48 -4.61 23.88
CA VAL A 159 2.08 -3.55 23.05
C VAL A 159 3.60 -3.62 23.10
N GLU A 160 4.22 -3.79 24.27
CA GLU A 160 5.67 -3.93 24.42
C GLU A 160 6.22 -5.11 23.62
N LYS A 161 5.54 -6.27 23.66
CA LYS A 161 5.91 -7.43 22.84
C LYS A 161 5.76 -7.16 21.34
N LEU A 162 4.73 -6.43 20.94
CA LEU A 162 4.54 -6.05 19.54
C LEU A 162 5.61 -5.08 19.08
N ILE A 163 5.98 -4.07 19.91
CA ILE A 163 7.09 -3.15 19.65
C ILE A 163 8.38 -3.94 19.45
N ALA A 164 8.74 -4.82 20.39
CA ALA A 164 9.97 -5.60 20.31
C ALA A 164 10.06 -6.43 19.01
N ARG A 165 8.94 -7.09 18.61
CA ARG A 165 8.88 -7.84 17.36
C ARG A 165 9.02 -6.93 16.13
N THR A 166 8.34 -5.78 16.13
CA THR A 166 8.40 -4.83 15.01
C THR A 166 9.79 -4.25 14.83
N LEU A 167 10.43 -3.85 15.92
CA LEU A 167 11.83 -3.35 15.89
C LEU A 167 12.81 -4.45 15.45
N GLY A 168 12.58 -5.70 15.87
CA GLY A 168 13.34 -6.85 15.39
C GLY A 168 13.18 -7.08 13.88
N SER A 169 11.96 -7.00 13.35
CA SER A 169 11.70 -7.14 11.91
C SER A 169 12.36 -6.03 11.09
N LEU A 170 12.55 -4.84 11.68
CA LEU A 170 13.23 -3.70 11.06
C LEU A 170 14.76 -3.71 11.27
N ASN A 171 15.32 -4.71 11.96
CA ASN A 171 16.72 -4.80 12.35
C ASN A 171 17.24 -3.59 13.16
N LEU A 172 16.38 -2.97 13.98
CA LEU A 172 16.70 -1.74 14.73
C LEU A 172 17.17 -2.00 16.18
N THR A 173 17.55 -3.23 16.54
CA THR A 173 17.79 -3.62 17.94
C THR A 173 19.26 -3.62 18.36
N HIS A 174 20.20 -3.21 17.51
CA HIS A 174 21.61 -3.52 17.71
C HIS A 174 22.53 -2.34 18.10
N ASP A 175 22.09 -1.08 18.00
CA ASP A 175 22.93 0.07 18.35
C ASP A 175 22.47 0.72 19.66
N PRO A 176 23.25 0.62 20.75
CA PRO A 176 22.86 1.22 22.02
C PRO A 176 22.91 2.77 22.04
N ALA A 177 23.56 3.39 21.06
CA ALA A 177 23.63 4.85 20.93
C ALA A 177 22.37 5.46 20.31
N ILE A 178 21.51 4.64 19.72
CA ILE A 178 20.35 5.11 18.95
C ILE A 178 19.07 4.60 19.60
N ASN A 179 18.08 5.50 19.76
CA ASN A 179 16.75 5.09 20.21
C ASN A 179 16.00 4.39 19.06
N PRO A 180 15.77 3.08 19.13
CA PRO A 180 15.13 2.34 18.03
C PRO A 180 13.69 2.78 17.76
N ARG A 181 13.00 3.33 18.76
CA ARG A 181 11.65 3.86 18.61
C ARG A 181 11.63 5.14 17.75
N VAL A 182 12.64 6.00 17.91
CA VAL A 182 12.78 7.23 17.10
C VAL A 182 13.12 6.88 15.65
N LEU A 183 14.01 5.90 15.44
CA LEU A 183 14.31 5.41 14.10
C LEU A 183 13.08 4.81 13.42
N ALA A 184 12.32 4.01 14.14
CA ALA A 184 11.08 3.40 13.63
C ALA A 184 10.05 4.46 13.21
N ALA A 185 9.90 5.55 14.00
CA ALA A 185 9.10 6.71 13.61
C ALA A 185 9.63 7.37 12.34
N GLY A 186 10.95 7.58 12.26
CA GLY A 186 11.61 8.16 11.08
C GLY A 186 11.39 7.34 9.81
N ILE A 187 11.52 6.02 9.89
CA ILE A 187 11.25 5.10 8.77
C ILE A 187 9.79 5.22 8.32
N PHE A 188 8.83 5.25 9.25
CA PHE A 188 7.43 5.42 8.92
C PHE A 188 7.19 6.77 8.21
N ILE A 189 7.68 7.88 8.79
CA ILE A 189 7.49 9.23 8.25
C ILE A 189 8.16 9.40 6.88
N SER A 190 9.34 8.82 6.66
CA SER A 190 10.03 8.89 5.37
C SER A 190 9.26 8.18 4.26
N HIS A 191 8.50 7.14 4.59
CA HIS A 191 7.77 6.33 3.63
C HIS A 191 6.33 6.82 3.39
N PHE A 192 5.61 7.17 4.47
CA PHE A 192 4.19 7.54 4.43
C PHE A 192 3.91 9.04 4.59
N GLY A 193 4.92 9.83 4.96
CA GLY A 193 4.73 11.21 5.41
C GLY A 193 4.38 11.28 6.91
N ALA A 194 4.25 12.50 7.42
CA ALA A 194 3.82 12.72 8.80
C ALA A 194 2.37 12.23 8.97
N PRO A 195 2.09 11.38 9.97
CA PRO A 195 0.73 10.89 10.19
C PRO A 195 -0.17 12.03 10.68
N GLU A 196 -1.38 12.09 10.14
CA GLU A 196 -2.44 12.96 10.67
C GLU A 196 -3.00 12.40 11.96
N ASP A 197 -3.44 13.29 12.88
CA ASP A 197 -4.03 12.92 14.17
C ASP A 197 -5.28 12.05 13.97
N ILE A 198 -5.41 11.00 14.79
CA ILE A 198 -6.49 10.02 14.68
C ILE A 198 -7.85 10.58 15.10
N ASP A 199 -7.85 11.67 15.89
CA ASP A 199 -9.06 12.32 16.44
C ASP A 199 -9.71 13.33 15.47
N SER A 200 -9.28 13.39 14.19
CA SER A 200 -9.80 14.36 13.19
C SER A 200 -10.88 13.78 12.26
N GLN A 201 -11.52 12.66 12.63
CA GLN A 201 -12.69 12.13 11.90
C GLN A 201 -13.88 11.90 12.83
#